data_249da17b5913c44e9ae547eefd06d4cd
#
_entry.id   249da17b5913c44e9ae547eefd06d4cd
#
_cell.length_a   1.000
_cell.length_b   1.000
_cell.length_c   1.000
_cell.angle_alpha   90.00
_cell.angle_beta   90.00
_cell.angle_gamma   90.00
#
_symmetry.space_group_name_H-M   'P 1'
#
loop_
_entity.id
_entity.type
_entity.pdbx_description
1 polymer ?
#
loop_
_entity_poly.entity_id
_entity_poly.type
_entity_poly.pdbx_seq_one_letter_code
_entity_poly.pdbx_strand_id
1 'polypeptide(L)'
;MKKQVLLLFLSFCFIVASGFQVQAQENIHEELEKFAIVDQKVMMPMRDGVRLATDIYRPKGDKKVPVIFSRTPYNFNSWGDGKERTRTAQRALQYVKKGYAYVVQNERGRYYSEGEWDILGTPLTDGYDAFSWMKDQSWSNGKIGTIGCSSTAEWIMAVAALDHPSHAAMVPQGYGAGVGRVGECRYSRAQ
;
A
#
# COMPACT_ATOMS: atom_id res chain seq x y z
N MET A 1 13.54 -50.41 4.79
CA MET A 1 14.61 -49.54 4.23
C MET A 1 14.11 -48.54 3.19
N LYS A 2 13.39 -48.93 2.11
CA LYS A 2 12.94 -47.96 1.06
C LYS A 2 12.03 -46.82 1.53
N LYS A 3 11.10 -47.06 2.49
CA LYS A 3 10.21 -46.03 3.06
C LYS A 3 10.95 -44.99 3.91
N GLN A 4 11.97 -45.41 4.67
CA GLN A 4 12.75 -44.49 5.49
C GLN A 4 13.65 -43.59 4.68
N VAL A 5 14.21 -44.08 3.57
CA VAL A 5 15.03 -43.29 2.65
C VAL A 5 14.17 -42.26 1.95
N LEU A 6 12.93 -42.61 1.55
CA LEU A 6 12.00 -41.66 0.92
C LEU A 6 11.58 -40.54 1.88
N LEU A 7 11.32 -40.85 3.15
CA LEU A 7 11.00 -39.83 4.18
C LEU A 7 12.15 -38.86 4.43
N LEU A 8 13.39 -39.38 4.50
CA LEU A 8 14.58 -38.54 4.65
C LEU A 8 14.81 -37.62 3.43
N PHE A 9 14.54 -38.11 2.22
CA PHE A 9 14.66 -37.33 0.99
C PHE A 9 13.61 -36.21 0.93
N LEU A 10 12.36 -36.49 1.28
CA LEU A 10 11.28 -35.50 1.37
C LEU A 10 11.57 -34.43 2.43
N SER A 11 12.08 -34.84 3.59
CA SER A 11 12.45 -33.93 4.67
C SER A 11 13.60 -32.99 4.28
N PHE A 12 14.61 -33.53 3.58
CA PHE A 12 15.75 -32.76 3.07
C PHE A 12 15.32 -31.73 2.00
N CYS A 13 14.45 -32.11 1.07
CA CYS A 13 13.90 -31.21 0.07
C CYS A 13 13.08 -30.07 0.70
N PHE A 14 12.37 -30.34 1.78
CA PHE A 14 11.60 -29.30 2.48
C PHE A 14 12.49 -28.28 3.18
N ILE A 15 13.58 -28.74 3.81
CA ILE A 15 14.55 -27.86 4.48
C ILE A 15 15.29 -26.98 3.45
N VAL A 16 15.69 -27.53 2.31
CA VAL A 16 16.36 -26.79 1.25
C VAL A 16 15.41 -25.74 0.65
N ALA A 17 14.14 -26.11 0.37
CA ALA A 17 13.16 -25.16 -0.15
C ALA A 17 12.87 -23.99 0.82
N SER A 18 12.80 -24.27 2.11
CA SER A 18 12.62 -23.24 3.15
C SER A 18 13.83 -22.28 3.22
N GLY A 19 15.05 -22.80 3.10
CA GLY A 19 16.27 -22.00 3.08
C GLY A 19 16.33 -21.02 1.89
N PHE A 20 15.92 -21.45 0.70
CA PHE A 20 15.86 -20.58 -0.47
C PHE A 20 14.84 -19.46 -0.35
N GLN A 21 13.68 -19.69 0.28
CA GLN A 21 12.68 -18.64 0.49
C GLN A 21 13.17 -17.56 1.46
N VAL A 22 13.82 -17.93 2.54
CA VAL A 22 14.40 -16.98 3.50
C VAL A 22 15.47 -16.13 2.86
N GLN A 23 16.37 -16.71 2.09
CA GLN A 23 17.44 -16.00 1.38
C GLN A 23 16.89 -14.99 0.35
N ALA A 24 15.83 -15.37 -0.38
CA ALA A 24 15.18 -14.47 -1.35
C ALA A 24 14.49 -13.29 -0.66
N GLN A 25 13.92 -13.48 0.50
CA GLN A 25 13.27 -12.42 1.27
C GLN A 25 14.30 -11.43 1.84
N GLU A 26 15.40 -11.90 2.38
CA GLU A 26 16.49 -11.05 2.85
C GLU A 26 17.07 -10.18 1.74
N ASN A 27 17.24 -10.76 0.56
CA ASN A 27 17.81 -10.05 -0.59
C ASN A 27 16.93 -8.88 -1.07
N ILE A 28 15.58 -9.01 -1.05
CA ILE A 28 14.69 -7.93 -1.51
C ILE A 28 14.71 -6.71 -0.57
N HIS A 29 14.78 -6.92 0.74
CA HIS A 29 14.86 -5.82 1.71
C HIS A 29 16.21 -5.11 1.64
N GLU A 30 17.31 -5.85 1.59
CA GLU A 30 18.64 -5.28 1.39
C GLU A 30 18.73 -4.49 0.07
N GLU A 31 18.10 -5.01 -0.99
CA GLU A 31 18.07 -4.31 -2.26
C GLU A 31 17.25 -3.02 -2.17
N LEU A 32 16.09 -3.06 -1.51
CA LEU A 32 15.25 -1.88 -1.30
C LEU A 32 16.01 -0.80 -0.53
N GLU A 33 16.73 -1.16 0.54
CA GLU A 33 17.51 -0.23 1.35
C GLU A 33 18.65 0.45 0.57
N LYS A 34 19.15 -0.15 -0.50
CA LYS A 34 20.14 0.49 -1.37
C LYS A 34 19.57 1.69 -2.14
N PHE A 35 18.30 1.63 -2.52
CA PHE A 35 17.64 2.61 -3.39
C PHE A 35 16.68 3.53 -2.65
N ALA A 36 16.12 3.10 -1.52
CA ALA A 36 15.04 3.78 -0.83
C ALA A 36 15.43 4.32 0.55
N ILE A 37 14.80 5.41 0.93
CA ILE A 37 14.56 5.78 2.32
C ILE A 37 13.17 5.22 2.65
N VAL A 38 13.08 4.52 3.79
CA VAL A 38 11.87 3.81 4.20
C VAL A 38 11.38 4.39 5.53
N ASP A 39 10.23 5.06 5.50
CA ASP A 39 9.56 5.59 6.68
C ASP A 39 8.31 4.74 6.92
N GLN A 40 8.30 3.96 8.00
CA GLN A 40 7.19 3.03 8.30
C GLN A 40 6.31 3.55 9.43
N LYS A 41 5.01 3.24 9.33
CA LYS A 41 4.01 3.59 10.34
C LYS A 41 3.96 5.09 10.65
N VAL A 42 4.19 5.89 9.62
CA VAL A 42 3.90 7.32 9.71
C VAL A 42 2.40 7.47 9.94
N MET A 43 2.03 8.04 11.06
CA MET A 43 0.64 8.27 11.42
C MET A 43 0.16 9.56 10.75
N MET A 44 -0.36 9.43 9.53
CA MET A 44 -0.80 10.55 8.70
C MET A 44 -2.08 11.14 9.26
N PRO A 45 -2.12 12.44 9.65
CA PRO A 45 -3.29 13.06 10.23
C PRO A 45 -4.36 13.36 9.17
N MET A 46 -5.61 13.07 9.51
CA MET A 46 -6.79 13.50 8.76
C MET A 46 -7.39 14.75 9.42
N ARG A 47 -8.25 15.47 8.71
CA ARG A 47 -8.86 16.75 9.17
C ARG A 47 -9.64 16.65 10.47
N ASP A 48 -10.16 15.47 10.78
CA ASP A 48 -10.92 15.18 12.01
C ASP A 48 -10.06 14.70 13.19
N GLY A 49 -8.73 14.71 13.02
CA GLY A 49 -7.76 14.29 14.02
C GLY A 49 -7.45 12.79 14.07
N VAL A 50 -8.18 11.97 13.33
CA VAL A 50 -7.86 10.54 13.18
C VAL A 50 -6.56 10.40 12.36
N ARG A 51 -5.71 9.44 12.74
CA ARG A 51 -4.42 9.23 12.08
C ARG A 51 -4.39 7.88 11.38
N LEU A 52 -3.91 7.86 10.14
CA LEU A 52 -3.87 6.66 9.31
C LEU A 52 -2.44 6.16 9.13
N ALA A 53 -2.23 4.87 9.43
CA ALA A 53 -0.94 4.22 9.33
C ALA A 53 -0.48 4.10 7.88
N THR A 54 0.68 4.68 7.60
CA THR A 54 1.20 4.87 6.25
C THR A 54 2.66 4.46 6.19
N ASP A 55 3.03 3.64 5.22
CA ASP A 55 4.42 3.33 4.92
C ASP A 55 4.84 4.07 3.65
N ILE A 56 6.01 4.71 3.69
CA ILE A 56 6.53 5.57 2.64
C ILE A 56 7.89 5.04 2.21
N TYR A 57 8.00 4.76 0.93
CA TYR A 57 9.23 4.32 0.27
C TYR A 57 9.60 5.36 -0.78
N ARG A 58 10.68 6.07 -0.59
CA ARG A 58 11.09 7.15 -1.49
C ARG A 58 12.54 6.99 -1.97
N PRO A 59 12.85 7.37 -3.21
CA PRO A 59 14.23 7.35 -3.69
C PRO A 59 15.17 8.13 -2.77
N LYS A 60 16.39 7.66 -2.62
CA LYS A 60 17.45 8.43 -1.96
C LYS A 60 17.82 9.67 -2.77
N GLY A 61 18.25 10.72 -2.08
CA GLY A 61 18.64 12.01 -2.65
C GLY A 61 17.60 13.10 -2.43
N ASP A 62 17.91 14.30 -2.91
CA ASP A 62 17.16 15.54 -2.62
C ASP A 62 16.13 15.93 -3.70
N LYS A 63 16.02 15.12 -4.76
CA LYS A 63 15.10 15.39 -5.86
C LYS A 63 13.66 15.14 -5.41
N LYS A 64 12.80 16.12 -5.64
CA LYS A 64 11.36 15.94 -5.47
C LYS A 64 10.80 14.99 -6.53
N VAL A 65 10.01 14.02 -6.10
CA VAL A 65 9.50 12.93 -6.94
C VAL A 65 7.97 12.86 -6.93
N PRO A 66 7.36 12.34 -7.99
CA PRO A 66 5.93 12.03 -7.98
C PRO A 66 5.65 10.82 -7.08
N VAL A 67 4.43 10.73 -6.59
CA VAL A 67 3.96 9.69 -5.68
C VAL A 67 3.08 8.69 -6.41
N ILE A 68 3.29 7.40 -6.16
CA ILE A 68 2.31 6.34 -6.42
C ILE A 68 1.68 5.96 -5.09
N PHE A 69 0.40 6.21 -4.94
CA PHE A 69 -0.35 5.99 -3.71
C PHE A 69 -1.31 4.81 -3.83
N SER A 70 -1.26 3.92 -2.84
CA SER A 70 -2.20 2.82 -2.69
C SER A 70 -2.78 2.84 -1.28
N ARG A 71 -4.10 2.88 -1.17
CA ARG A 71 -4.83 2.82 0.09
C ARG A 71 -5.65 1.55 0.13
N THR A 72 -5.63 0.83 1.24
CA THR A 72 -6.16 -0.53 1.26
C THR A 72 -6.76 -0.93 2.60
N PRO A 73 -7.87 -1.69 2.60
CA PRO A 73 -8.39 -2.33 3.79
C PRO A 73 -7.62 -3.61 4.15
N TYR A 74 -6.72 -4.08 3.26
CA TYR A 74 -5.99 -5.32 3.45
C TYR A 74 -4.70 -5.11 4.24
N ASN A 75 -4.24 -6.18 4.89
CA ASN A 75 -2.99 -6.12 5.65
C ASN A 75 -1.77 -6.07 4.72
N PHE A 76 -1.22 -4.88 4.52
CA PHE A 76 0.10 -4.72 3.94
C PHE A 76 1.21 -4.71 5.00
N ASN A 77 0.83 -4.54 6.26
CA ASN A 77 1.71 -4.49 7.43
C ASN A 77 2.01 -5.88 8.02
N SER A 78 1.74 -6.94 7.31
CA SER A 78 2.01 -8.28 7.84
C SER A 78 3.52 -8.47 7.93
N TRP A 79 3.98 -8.32 9.14
CA TRP A 79 5.30 -8.64 9.58
C TRP A 79 5.34 -10.12 9.97
N GLY A 80 6.22 -10.88 9.33
CA GLY A 80 6.66 -12.15 9.83
C GLY A 80 8.08 -11.95 10.32
N ASP A 81 8.39 -12.40 11.52
CA ASP A 81 9.75 -12.39 12.11
C ASP A 81 10.45 -11.01 12.06
N GLY A 82 9.69 -9.93 12.28
CA GLY A 82 10.22 -8.57 12.28
C GLY A 82 10.51 -7.98 10.90
N LYS A 83 10.15 -8.67 9.82
CA LYS A 83 10.35 -8.19 8.44
C LYS A 83 9.02 -8.00 7.73
N GLU A 84 8.93 -6.99 6.89
CA GLU A 84 7.79 -6.70 6.05
C GLU A 84 7.62 -7.78 4.98
N ARG A 85 6.37 -8.07 4.60
CA ARG A 85 6.13 -9.02 3.50
C ARG A 85 6.80 -8.57 2.21
N THR A 86 7.47 -9.51 1.59
CA THR A 86 8.20 -9.39 0.33
C THR A 86 7.42 -8.67 -0.78
N ARG A 87 6.09 -8.82 -0.81
CA ARG A 87 5.23 -8.26 -1.86
C ARG A 87 5.19 -6.73 -1.85
N THR A 88 5.11 -6.09 -0.68
CA THR A 88 5.13 -4.63 -0.55
C THR A 88 6.52 -4.10 -0.88
N ALA A 89 7.57 -4.74 -0.37
CA ALA A 89 8.96 -4.38 -0.66
C ALA A 89 9.29 -4.50 -2.15
N GLN A 90 8.85 -5.57 -2.83
CA GLN A 90 9.01 -5.74 -4.28
C GLN A 90 8.33 -4.61 -5.07
N ARG A 91 7.10 -4.26 -4.69
CA ARG A 91 6.35 -3.19 -5.33
C ARG A 91 7.01 -1.83 -5.09
N ALA A 92 7.44 -1.56 -3.86
CA ALA A 92 8.17 -0.36 -3.51
C ALA A 92 9.47 -0.23 -4.32
N LEU A 93 10.28 -1.28 -4.38
CA LEU A 93 11.51 -1.31 -5.14
C LEU A 93 11.28 -1.01 -6.63
N GLN A 94 10.21 -1.58 -7.22
CA GLN A 94 9.86 -1.36 -8.61
C GLN A 94 9.58 0.13 -8.90
N TYR A 95 8.84 0.82 -8.02
CA TYR A 95 8.51 2.23 -8.22
C TYR A 95 9.67 3.15 -7.87
N VAL A 96 10.38 2.87 -6.79
CA VAL A 96 11.54 3.65 -6.37
C VAL A 96 12.64 3.68 -7.45
N LYS A 97 12.94 2.52 -8.06
CA LYS A 97 13.89 2.42 -9.18
C LYS A 97 13.46 3.24 -10.41
N LYS A 98 12.17 3.49 -10.57
CA LYS A 98 11.62 4.34 -11.64
C LYS A 98 11.54 5.83 -11.25
N GLY A 99 12.01 6.20 -10.07
CA GLY A 99 12.01 7.58 -9.59
C GLY A 99 10.69 8.06 -8.99
N TYR A 100 9.83 7.15 -8.53
CA TYR A 100 8.60 7.46 -7.80
C TYR A 100 8.77 7.17 -6.30
N ALA A 101 8.14 7.96 -5.46
CA ALA A 101 7.83 7.52 -4.11
C ALA A 101 6.64 6.55 -4.17
N TYR A 102 6.71 5.44 -3.46
CA TYR A 102 5.58 4.54 -3.24
C TYR A 102 5.06 4.74 -1.83
N VAL A 103 3.78 5.05 -1.71
CA VAL A 103 3.11 5.26 -0.43
C VAL A 103 1.96 4.29 -0.32
N VAL A 104 1.93 3.53 0.76
CA VAL A 104 0.84 2.60 1.06
C VAL A 104 0.25 2.90 2.42
N GLN A 105 -1.09 3.00 2.49
CA GLN A 105 -1.83 3.41 3.67
C GLN A 105 -2.94 2.40 3.97
N ASN A 106 -3.13 2.06 5.25
CA ASN A 106 -4.33 1.37 5.68
C ASN A 106 -5.52 2.34 5.78
N GLU A 107 -6.68 1.84 5.38
CA GLU A 107 -7.93 2.54 5.61
C GLU A 107 -8.19 2.76 7.11
N ARG A 108 -9.02 3.74 7.42
CA ARG A 108 -9.50 4.07 8.76
C ARG A 108 -10.00 2.81 9.49
N GLY A 109 -9.62 2.65 10.75
CA GLY A 109 -10.01 1.50 11.57
C GLY A 109 -9.41 0.16 11.13
N ARG A 110 -8.41 0.15 10.21
CA ARG A 110 -7.75 -1.07 9.80
C ARG A 110 -6.32 -1.12 10.31
N TYR A 111 -5.97 -2.25 10.93
CA TYR A 111 -4.64 -2.56 11.47
C TYR A 111 -4.11 -1.47 12.41
N TYR A 112 -3.13 -0.69 12.00
CA TYR A 112 -2.54 0.37 12.81
C TYR A 112 -3.19 1.74 12.60
N SER A 113 -4.13 1.87 11.66
CA SER A 113 -4.92 3.09 11.48
C SER A 113 -5.96 3.24 12.57
N GLU A 114 -6.10 4.46 13.06
CA GLU A 114 -7.09 4.84 14.06
C GLU A 114 -8.50 4.96 13.45
N GLY A 115 -9.49 5.16 14.32
CA GLY A 115 -10.89 5.33 13.96
C GLY A 115 -11.63 4.01 13.79
N GLU A 116 -12.84 4.09 13.25
CA GLU A 116 -13.70 2.93 13.01
C GLU A 116 -13.70 2.58 11.52
N TRP A 117 -13.69 1.29 11.24
CA TRP A 117 -13.77 0.80 9.87
C TRP A 117 -15.22 0.51 9.49
N ASP A 118 -15.63 1.09 8.38
CA ASP A 118 -16.86 0.71 7.69
C ASP A 118 -16.50 0.36 6.24
N ILE A 119 -16.94 -0.82 5.80
CA ILE A 119 -16.70 -1.26 4.43
C ILE A 119 -17.36 -0.29 3.45
N LEU A 120 -16.55 0.37 2.62
CA LEU A 120 -16.99 1.40 1.66
C LEU A 120 -17.66 2.65 2.31
N GLY A 121 -17.68 2.72 3.63
CA GLY A 121 -18.22 3.83 4.41
C GLY A 121 -17.16 4.78 4.97
N THR A 122 -15.88 4.51 4.69
CA THR A 122 -14.80 5.40 5.13
C THR A 122 -14.93 6.78 4.47
N PRO A 123 -14.68 7.89 5.20
CA PRO A 123 -14.82 9.22 4.65
C PRO A 123 -14.00 9.41 3.36
N LEU A 124 -14.64 9.89 2.30
CA LEU A 124 -13.94 10.26 1.05
C LEU A 124 -12.85 11.29 1.31
N THR A 125 -13.09 12.15 2.30
CA THR A 125 -12.15 13.16 2.77
C THR A 125 -10.80 12.62 3.22
N ASP A 126 -10.74 11.37 3.71
CA ASP A 126 -9.46 10.74 4.07
C ASP A 126 -8.49 10.65 2.88
N GLY A 127 -9.02 10.33 1.68
CA GLY A 127 -8.21 10.32 0.46
C GLY A 127 -7.74 11.71 0.06
N TYR A 128 -8.62 12.69 0.18
CA TYR A 128 -8.31 14.10 -0.11
C TYR A 128 -7.25 14.63 0.85
N ASP A 129 -7.39 14.37 2.15
CA ASP A 129 -6.43 14.78 3.18
C ASP A 129 -5.06 14.13 2.98
N ALA A 130 -5.05 12.85 2.63
CA ALA A 130 -3.81 12.16 2.31
C ALA A 130 -3.08 12.80 1.11
N PHE A 131 -3.80 13.21 0.06
CA PHE A 131 -3.20 13.93 -1.07
C PHE A 131 -2.64 15.28 -0.64
N SER A 132 -3.38 16.04 0.15
CA SER A 132 -2.92 17.32 0.69
C SER A 132 -1.65 17.16 1.52
N TRP A 133 -1.63 16.17 2.42
CA TRP A 133 -0.47 15.88 3.23
C TRP A 133 0.76 15.49 2.39
N MET A 134 0.59 14.56 1.44
CA MET A 134 1.69 14.10 0.57
C MET A 134 2.22 15.21 -0.34
N LYS A 135 1.35 16.08 -0.84
CA LYS A 135 1.73 17.23 -1.68
C LYS A 135 2.71 18.15 -0.95
N ASP A 136 2.52 18.37 0.33
CA ASP A 136 3.27 19.32 1.14
C ASP A 136 4.59 18.73 1.70
N GLN A 137 4.88 17.45 1.45
CA GLN A 137 6.14 16.85 1.87
C GLN A 137 7.34 17.40 1.07
N SER A 138 8.47 17.60 1.74
CA SER A 138 9.69 18.15 1.13
C SER A 138 10.21 17.34 -0.05
N TRP A 139 9.98 16.03 -0.04
CA TRP A 139 10.37 15.08 -1.08
C TRP A 139 9.37 14.93 -2.23
N SER A 140 8.18 15.49 -2.11
CA SER A 140 7.10 15.35 -3.10
C SER A 140 7.15 16.51 -4.12
N ASN A 141 6.90 16.19 -5.40
CA ASN A 141 6.70 17.20 -6.43
C ASN A 141 5.23 17.62 -6.59
N GLY A 142 4.35 17.15 -5.71
CA GLY A 142 2.92 17.46 -5.69
C GLY A 142 2.06 16.67 -6.67
N LYS A 143 2.62 15.76 -7.48
CA LYS A 143 1.86 14.90 -8.40
C LYS A 143 1.66 13.54 -7.79
N ILE A 144 0.40 13.09 -7.69
CA ILE A 144 0.03 11.84 -7.07
C ILE A 144 -0.75 10.99 -8.07
N GLY A 145 -0.23 9.81 -8.37
CA GLY A 145 -0.96 8.76 -9.08
C GLY A 145 -1.50 7.73 -8.10
N THR A 146 -2.70 7.23 -8.33
CA THR A 146 -3.31 6.18 -7.50
C THR A 146 -3.38 4.85 -8.23
N ILE A 147 -3.13 3.76 -7.50
CA ILE A 147 -3.24 2.40 -8.04
C ILE A 147 -3.90 1.46 -7.04
N GLY A 148 -4.79 0.62 -7.52
CA GLY A 148 -5.45 -0.39 -6.70
C GLY A 148 -6.27 -1.37 -7.50
N CYS A 149 -6.59 -2.50 -6.86
CA CYS A 149 -7.43 -3.56 -7.43
C CYS A 149 -8.51 -3.94 -6.43
N SER A 150 -9.72 -4.27 -6.92
CA SER A 150 -10.88 -4.63 -6.10
C SER A 150 -11.23 -3.51 -5.10
N SER A 151 -11.45 -3.80 -3.84
CA SER A 151 -11.74 -2.82 -2.79
C SER A 151 -10.69 -1.70 -2.71
N THR A 152 -9.42 -2.00 -3.00
CA THR A 152 -8.35 -0.97 -3.09
C THR A 152 -8.56 -0.02 -4.28
N ALA A 153 -9.35 -0.39 -5.29
CA ALA A 153 -9.66 0.47 -6.43
C ALA A 153 -10.95 1.29 -6.22
N GLU A 154 -11.85 0.83 -5.38
CA GLU A 154 -13.16 1.48 -5.17
C GLU A 154 -13.02 2.89 -4.61
N TRP A 155 -12.14 3.10 -3.61
CA TRP A 155 -11.91 4.44 -3.05
C TRP A 155 -11.25 5.40 -4.06
N ILE A 156 -10.48 4.87 -5.03
CA ILE A 156 -9.84 5.70 -6.08
C ILE A 156 -10.91 6.43 -6.89
N MET A 157 -11.97 5.72 -7.29
CA MET A 157 -13.07 6.31 -8.05
C MET A 157 -13.82 7.36 -7.22
N ALA A 158 -14.02 7.06 -5.94
CA ALA A 158 -14.71 7.95 -5.03
C ALA A 158 -13.92 9.25 -4.77
N VAL A 159 -12.61 9.15 -4.50
CA VAL A 159 -11.78 10.33 -4.27
C VAL A 159 -11.52 11.13 -5.54
N ALA A 160 -11.52 10.49 -6.71
CA ALA A 160 -11.38 11.19 -8.00
C ALA A 160 -12.52 12.18 -8.22
N ALA A 161 -13.73 11.89 -7.73
CA ALA A 161 -14.87 12.80 -7.81
C ALA A 161 -14.70 14.08 -6.97
N LEU A 162 -13.77 14.10 -6.02
CA LEU A 162 -13.44 15.29 -5.22
C LEU A 162 -12.45 16.24 -5.90
N ASP A 163 -11.97 15.89 -7.08
CA ASP A 163 -11.12 16.71 -7.96
C ASP A 163 -9.93 17.39 -7.25
N HIS A 164 -9.17 16.58 -6.48
CA HIS A 164 -7.98 17.12 -5.81
C HIS A 164 -6.90 17.52 -6.82
N PRO A 165 -6.36 18.75 -6.77
CA PRO A 165 -5.44 19.28 -7.80
C PRO A 165 -4.13 18.49 -7.95
N SER A 166 -3.75 17.72 -6.95
CA SER A 166 -2.57 16.84 -6.99
C SER A 166 -2.86 15.46 -7.55
N HIS A 167 -4.12 15.08 -7.78
CA HIS A 167 -4.47 13.77 -8.33
C HIS A 167 -4.22 13.75 -9.84
N ALA A 168 -3.02 13.32 -10.23
CA ALA A 168 -2.52 13.44 -11.60
C ALA A 168 -2.88 12.26 -12.51
N ALA A 169 -3.10 11.07 -11.92
CA ALA A 169 -3.43 9.84 -12.65
C ALA A 169 -4.08 8.81 -11.74
N MET A 170 -4.86 7.89 -12.31
CA MET A 170 -5.42 6.76 -11.58
C MET A 170 -5.41 5.47 -12.40
N VAL A 171 -5.18 4.35 -11.73
CA VAL A 171 -5.23 3.00 -12.31
C VAL A 171 -6.10 2.11 -11.41
N PRO A 172 -7.43 2.27 -11.44
CA PRO A 172 -8.35 1.39 -10.74
C PRO A 172 -8.55 0.10 -11.54
N GLN A 173 -8.34 -1.04 -10.90
CA GLN A 173 -8.44 -2.35 -11.53
C GLN A 173 -9.50 -3.22 -10.84
N GLY A 174 -10.35 -3.90 -11.61
CA GLY A 174 -11.28 -4.90 -11.09
C GLY A 174 -12.19 -4.38 -9.99
N TYR A 175 -12.61 -3.13 -10.06
CA TYR A 175 -13.58 -2.55 -9.13
C TYR A 175 -15.03 -2.82 -9.59
N GLY A 176 -15.95 -2.93 -8.62
CA GLY A 176 -17.36 -3.18 -8.88
C GLY A 176 -18.10 -1.92 -9.27
N ALA A 177 -17.85 -1.38 -10.46
CA ALA A 177 -18.65 -0.27 -10.98
C ALA A 177 -20.12 -0.69 -11.14
N GLY A 178 -21.04 0.05 -10.51
CA GLY A 178 -22.48 -0.18 -10.66
C GLY A 178 -23.05 -1.28 -9.76
N VAL A 179 -22.37 -1.66 -8.71
CA VAL A 179 -22.98 -2.47 -7.64
C VAL A 179 -23.95 -1.58 -6.86
N GLY A 180 -25.21 -1.65 -7.21
CA GLY A 180 -26.29 -0.85 -6.63
C GLY A 180 -27.34 -0.54 -7.68
N ARG A 181 -28.53 -0.12 -7.25
CA ARG A 181 -29.55 0.42 -8.15
C ARG A 181 -29.11 1.80 -8.65
N VAL A 182 -29.60 2.20 -9.81
CA VAL A 182 -29.42 3.56 -10.32
C VAL A 182 -29.85 4.56 -9.22
N GLY A 183 -28.93 5.41 -8.76
CA GLY A 183 -29.17 6.32 -7.64
C GLY A 183 -28.80 5.78 -6.25
N GLU A 184 -28.46 4.50 -6.11
CA GLU A 184 -28.01 3.87 -4.87
C GLU A 184 -26.59 3.31 -5.03
N CYS A 185 -25.72 4.06 -5.68
CA CYS A 185 -24.30 3.68 -5.74
C CYS A 185 -23.75 3.63 -4.33
N ARG A 186 -22.93 2.62 -4.01
CA ARG A 186 -22.28 2.48 -2.70
C ARG A 186 -21.52 3.72 -2.28
N TYR A 187 -21.09 4.53 -3.23
CA TYR A 187 -20.42 5.80 -3.00
C TYR A 187 -21.37 6.95 -2.58
N SER A 188 -22.68 6.82 -2.78
CA SER A 188 -23.66 7.84 -2.38
C SER A 188 -23.93 7.86 -0.86
N ARG A 189 -23.53 6.81 -0.14
CA ARG A 189 -23.62 6.77 1.33
C ARG A 189 -22.46 7.46 2.04
N ALA A 190 -21.45 7.89 1.32
CA ALA A 190 -20.28 8.56 1.85
C ALA A 190 -20.38 10.09 1.84
N GLN A 191 -21.60 10.62 1.75
CA GLN A 191 -21.89 12.05 1.86
C GLN A 191 -22.33 12.41 3.29
#